data_6ab3b4b053ad4a03f2c04bdf2b397120
#
_entry.id   6ab3b4b053ad4a03f2c04bdf2b397120
#
_cell.length_a   1.000
_cell.length_b   1.000
_cell.length_c   1.000
_cell.angle_alpha   90.00
_cell.angle_beta   90.00
_cell.angle_gamma   90.00
#
_symmetry.space_group_name_H-M   'P 1'
#
loop_
_entity.id
_entity.type
_entity.pdbx_description
1 polymer ?
#
loop_
_entity_poly.entity_id
_entity_poly.type
_entity_poly.pdbx_seq_one_letter_code
_entity_poly.pdbx_strand_id
1 'polypeptide(L)'
;TRELEIYIHIPFCVRKCAYCDFLSEPADQKTQEQYTDALIREIQAFPDAEQYVVCSVFIGGGTPSVLSKEAIGRILETVRRKFHFVSETNGDFGSVEITIECNPGTAGEEKLSYYRKIGINRLSLGLQSADNRELVLLGRIHTWEAFLETYHAARHVGFTNINIDLMSGLPGQSVVSWERTLDQVLALEPEHISAYSLIIEEGTPFYTRYRKDEKLRDQGEEPELLPSEEAERQMYARTEEKLLEHGMYRYEISNYAKPGFACRHNDGYWTGVWYAGFGLGASSLLNHTRYRNTEHMEEYLTAAPEQLAGYREAEPLTQNDEMEEFMFLGLRRMAGVSESEFKKRFRRTIREVYGEIPD
;
A
#
# COMPACT_ATOMS: atom_id res chain seq x y z
N THR A 1 11.35 15.34 18.88
CA THR A 1 10.33 14.95 17.87
C THR A 1 10.69 13.61 17.29
N ARG A 2 9.71 12.75 17.11
CA ARG A 2 9.86 11.40 16.56
C ARG A 2 9.24 11.34 15.16
N GLU A 3 9.88 10.61 14.26
CA GLU A 3 9.33 10.39 12.92
C GLU A 3 8.00 9.62 13.00
N LEU A 4 7.05 10.01 12.16
CA LEU A 4 5.72 9.43 12.06
C LEU A 4 5.32 9.28 10.61
N GLU A 5 4.80 8.13 10.26
CA GLU A 5 4.09 7.91 9.01
C GLU A 5 2.60 8.07 9.23
N ILE A 6 1.90 8.63 8.27
CA ILE A 6 0.44 8.79 8.30
C ILE A 6 -0.18 7.95 7.21
N TYR A 7 -1.02 6.99 7.61
CA TYR A 7 -1.87 6.23 6.71
C TYR A 7 -3.32 6.72 6.79
N ILE A 8 -3.94 6.95 5.65
CA ILE A 8 -5.34 7.39 5.55
C ILE A 8 -6.11 6.35 4.75
N HIS A 9 -7.06 5.70 5.42
CA HIS A 9 -7.90 4.68 4.79
C HIS A 9 -9.15 5.28 4.17
N ILE A 10 -9.37 5.05 2.88
CA ILE A 10 -10.59 5.42 2.17
C ILE A 10 -11.31 4.12 1.75
N PRO A 11 -12.41 3.76 2.44
CA PRO A 11 -13.04 2.45 2.27
C PRO A 11 -14.03 2.40 1.10
N PHE A 12 -13.77 3.14 0.02
CA PHE A 12 -14.72 3.23 -1.08
C PHE A 12 -14.11 2.72 -2.38
N CYS A 13 -14.93 1.98 -3.14
CA CYS A 13 -14.65 1.56 -4.51
C CYS A 13 -15.87 1.80 -5.38
N VAL A 14 -15.67 1.96 -6.68
CA VAL A 14 -16.79 1.94 -7.64
C VAL A 14 -17.46 0.56 -7.63
N ARG A 15 -16.63 -0.50 -7.59
CA ARG A 15 -17.05 -1.90 -7.47
C ARG A 15 -15.95 -2.71 -6.83
N LYS A 16 -16.31 -3.66 -5.95
CA LYS A 16 -15.35 -4.58 -5.34
C LYS A 16 -14.92 -5.64 -6.36
N CYS A 17 -13.62 -5.84 -6.48
CA CYS A 17 -13.03 -6.85 -7.36
C CYS A 17 -13.22 -8.26 -6.81
N ALA A 18 -13.19 -9.28 -7.68
CA ALA A 18 -13.50 -10.66 -7.30
C ALA A 18 -12.46 -11.31 -6.37
N TYR A 19 -11.26 -10.78 -6.31
CA TYR A 19 -10.15 -11.28 -5.48
C TYR A 19 -9.93 -10.46 -4.19
N CYS A 20 -10.56 -9.28 -4.07
CA CYS A 20 -10.21 -8.29 -3.07
C CYS A 20 -10.88 -8.57 -1.72
N ASP A 21 -10.08 -8.69 -0.67
CA ASP A 21 -10.51 -8.82 0.73
C ASP A 21 -10.45 -7.50 1.50
N PHE A 22 -9.88 -6.43 0.91
CA PHE A 22 -9.76 -5.14 1.58
C PHE A 22 -11.11 -4.61 2.06
N LEU A 23 -11.05 -3.91 3.20
CA LEU A 23 -12.21 -3.23 3.78
C LEU A 23 -12.64 -2.08 2.86
N SER A 24 -13.53 -2.38 1.92
CA SER A 24 -14.03 -1.42 0.94
C SER A 24 -15.38 -1.83 0.37
N GLU A 25 -16.21 -0.83 0.09
CA GLU A 25 -17.54 -1.00 -0.49
C GLU A 25 -17.92 0.19 -1.39
N PRO A 26 -18.86 0.01 -2.32
CA PRO A 26 -19.48 1.14 -3.01
C PRO A 26 -20.27 2.02 -2.03
N ALA A 27 -20.22 3.35 -2.21
CA ALA A 27 -21.00 4.29 -1.42
C ALA A 27 -21.49 5.45 -2.28
N ASP A 28 -22.64 6.01 -1.88
CA ASP A 28 -23.15 7.24 -2.49
C ASP A 28 -22.34 8.47 -2.04
N GLN A 29 -22.52 9.57 -2.74
CA GLN A 29 -21.81 10.82 -2.46
C GLN A 29 -22.05 11.31 -1.03
N LYS A 30 -23.25 11.17 -0.51
CA LYS A 30 -23.60 11.61 0.84
C LYS A 30 -22.81 10.83 1.89
N THR A 31 -22.70 9.52 1.75
CA THR A 31 -21.91 8.66 2.64
C THR A 31 -20.42 9.02 2.56
N GLN A 32 -19.90 9.27 1.35
CA GLN A 32 -18.50 9.71 1.15
C GLN A 32 -18.22 11.06 1.82
N GLU A 33 -19.15 12.02 1.77
CA GLU A 33 -19.03 13.31 2.45
C GLU A 33 -19.07 13.15 3.96
N GLN A 34 -20.01 12.38 4.50
CA GLN A 34 -20.10 12.08 5.93
C GLN A 34 -18.84 11.39 6.46
N TYR A 35 -18.29 10.46 5.68
CA TYR A 35 -17.03 9.79 6.00
C TYR A 35 -15.86 10.78 6.02
N THR A 36 -15.76 11.63 5.02
CA THR A 36 -14.74 12.69 4.96
C THR A 36 -14.78 13.60 6.19
N ASP A 37 -15.97 13.99 6.62
CA ASP A 37 -16.15 14.82 7.81
C ASP A 37 -15.76 14.08 9.10
N ALA A 38 -16.11 12.80 9.22
CA ALA A 38 -15.70 11.95 10.34
C ALA A 38 -14.17 11.78 10.41
N LEU A 39 -13.55 11.51 9.28
CA LEU A 39 -12.10 11.37 9.15
C LEU A 39 -11.36 12.67 9.54
N ILE A 40 -11.87 13.82 9.10
CA ILE A 40 -11.33 15.14 9.48
C ILE A 40 -11.41 15.34 10.99
N ARG A 41 -12.54 15.02 11.62
CA ARG A 41 -12.70 15.10 13.08
C ARG A 41 -11.71 14.19 13.81
N GLU A 42 -11.51 12.96 13.32
CA GLU A 42 -10.55 12.02 13.90
C GLU A 42 -9.11 12.59 13.85
N ILE A 43 -8.69 13.09 12.69
CA ILE A 43 -7.35 13.68 12.51
C ILE A 43 -7.17 14.89 13.45
N GLN A 44 -8.16 15.76 13.56
CA GLN A 44 -8.12 16.95 14.43
C GLN A 44 -8.00 16.58 15.91
N ALA A 45 -8.64 15.50 16.33
CA ALA A 45 -8.63 15.02 17.71
C ALA A 45 -7.38 14.21 18.09
N PHE A 46 -6.47 13.92 17.13
CA PHE A 46 -5.25 13.17 17.43
C PHE A 46 -4.44 13.85 18.53
N PRO A 47 -4.11 13.15 19.63
CA PRO A 47 -3.41 13.78 20.77
C PRO A 47 -1.93 13.99 20.46
N ASP A 48 -1.32 14.98 21.12
CA ASP A 48 0.14 15.18 21.19
C ASP A 48 0.85 15.21 19.83
N ALA A 49 0.18 15.74 18.80
CA ALA A 49 0.70 15.76 17.42
C ALA A 49 2.05 16.52 17.31
N GLU A 50 2.30 17.47 18.21
CA GLU A 50 3.53 18.25 18.28
C GLU A 50 4.77 17.43 18.66
N GLN A 51 4.60 16.23 19.19
CA GLN A 51 5.71 15.32 19.52
C GLN A 51 6.27 14.61 18.29
N TYR A 52 5.56 14.70 17.16
CA TYR A 52 5.89 13.97 15.94
C TYR A 52 6.27 14.88 14.79
N VAL A 53 7.05 14.33 13.87
CA VAL A 53 7.38 14.93 12.58
C VAL A 53 7.02 13.94 11.47
N VAL A 54 6.11 14.34 10.59
CA VAL A 54 5.61 13.49 9.51
C VAL A 54 6.68 13.32 8.43
N CYS A 55 7.04 12.07 8.15
CA CYS A 55 8.00 11.68 7.10
C CYS A 55 7.34 11.13 5.84
N SER A 56 6.13 10.58 5.95
CA SER A 56 5.32 10.16 4.79
C SER A 56 3.81 10.25 5.07
N VAL A 57 3.02 10.43 4.02
CA VAL A 57 1.56 10.32 4.04
C VAL A 57 1.14 9.37 2.92
N PHE A 58 0.35 8.35 3.24
CA PHE A 58 -0.18 7.40 2.27
C PHE A 58 -1.71 7.38 2.35
N ILE A 59 -2.36 7.74 1.25
CA ILE A 59 -3.81 7.73 1.11
C ILE A 59 -4.18 6.50 0.29
N GLY A 60 -4.71 5.48 0.95
CA GLY A 60 -4.95 4.17 0.36
C GLY A 60 -6.24 3.51 0.82
N GLY A 61 -6.36 2.22 0.58
CA GLY A 61 -7.44 1.37 1.04
C GLY A 61 -8.27 0.76 -0.08
N GLY A 62 -9.46 1.26 -0.33
CA GLY A 62 -10.27 0.85 -1.48
C GLY A 62 -9.77 1.53 -2.76
N THR A 63 -10.33 2.69 -3.05
CA THR A 63 -9.93 3.53 -4.19
C THR A 63 -10.07 4.99 -3.78
N PRO A 64 -9.05 5.61 -3.17
CA PRO A 64 -9.13 7.00 -2.72
C PRO A 64 -9.56 7.99 -3.79
N SER A 65 -9.17 7.74 -5.04
CA SER A 65 -9.54 8.59 -6.18
C SER A 65 -11.04 8.55 -6.57
N VAL A 66 -11.86 7.76 -5.89
CA VAL A 66 -13.34 7.82 -5.99
C VAL A 66 -13.89 9.06 -5.30
N LEU A 67 -13.26 9.51 -4.22
CA LEU A 67 -13.65 10.75 -3.55
C LEU A 67 -13.48 11.96 -4.47
N SER A 68 -14.23 13.02 -4.19
CA SER A 68 -14.02 14.30 -4.87
C SER A 68 -12.60 14.83 -4.59
N LYS A 69 -12.05 15.61 -5.52
CA LYS A 69 -10.73 16.22 -5.33
C LYS A 69 -10.73 17.18 -4.13
N GLU A 70 -11.85 17.85 -3.88
CA GLU A 70 -12.07 18.74 -2.74
C GLU A 70 -12.02 17.98 -1.41
N ALA A 71 -12.59 16.77 -1.34
CA ALA A 71 -12.52 15.93 -0.15
C ALA A 71 -11.07 15.53 0.18
N ILE A 72 -10.32 15.08 -0.82
CA ILE A 72 -8.87 14.77 -0.66
C ILE A 72 -8.10 16.02 -0.23
N GLY A 73 -8.41 17.19 -0.81
CA GLY A 73 -7.79 18.47 -0.44
C GLY A 73 -8.04 18.83 1.02
N ARG A 74 -9.28 18.72 1.50
CA ARG A 74 -9.67 18.97 2.91
C ARG A 74 -8.95 18.04 3.88
N ILE A 75 -8.88 16.75 3.56
CA ILE A 75 -8.18 15.76 4.36
C ILE A 75 -6.70 16.12 4.49
N LEU A 76 -6.02 16.35 3.38
CA LEU A 76 -4.59 16.64 3.39
C LEU A 76 -4.27 18.00 4.05
N GLU A 77 -5.12 19.01 3.85
CA GLU A 77 -5.00 20.28 4.57
C GLU A 77 -5.14 20.10 6.09
N THR A 78 -6.06 19.25 6.53
CA THR A 78 -6.24 18.94 7.96
C THR A 78 -5.00 18.27 8.54
N VAL A 79 -4.41 17.30 7.82
CA VAL A 79 -3.14 16.69 8.24
C VAL A 79 -2.03 17.74 8.39
N ARG A 80 -1.88 18.63 7.41
CA ARG A 80 -0.86 19.69 7.44
C ARG A 80 -1.05 20.71 8.57
N ARG A 81 -2.28 20.98 8.93
CA ARG A 81 -2.58 21.88 10.06
C ARG A 81 -2.34 21.23 11.41
N LYS A 82 -2.52 19.91 11.47
CA LYS A 82 -2.42 19.15 12.72
C LYS A 82 -1.00 18.74 13.06
N PHE A 83 -0.18 18.39 12.07
CA PHE A 83 1.14 17.80 12.25
C PHE A 83 2.25 18.70 11.69
N HIS A 84 3.44 18.56 12.25
CA HIS A 84 4.66 19.11 11.68
C HIS A 84 5.19 18.15 10.61
N PHE A 85 5.63 18.69 9.48
CA PHE A 85 6.25 17.94 8.39
C PHE A 85 7.76 18.12 8.43
N VAL A 86 8.51 17.11 8.02
CA VAL A 86 9.96 17.23 7.84
C VAL A 86 10.23 18.40 6.90
N SER A 87 11.00 19.37 7.35
CA SER A 87 11.27 20.58 6.58
C SER A 87 12.32 20.31 5.49
N GLU A 88 12.10 20.87 4.31
CA GLU A 88 13.06 20.84 3.19
C GLU A 88 14.39 21.59 3.48
N THR A 89 14.49 22.29 4.61
CA THR A 89 15.58 23.21 4.90
C THR A 89 16.88 22.56 5.38
N ASN A 90 16.90 21.26 5.62
CA ASN A 90 18.09 20.55 6.13
C ASN A 90 18.78 19.63 5.12
N GLY A 91 18.73 19.95 3.83
CA GLY A 91 19.71 19.49 2.81
C GLY A 91 19.76 18.02 2.42
N ASP A 92 19.25 17.09 3.23
CA ASP A 92 19.36 15.63 3.00
C ASP A 92 18.03 14.85 3.03
N PHE A 93 16.95 15.48 3.44
CA PHE A 93 15.64 14.86 3.41
C PHE A 93 14.76 15.57 2.39
N GLY A 94 14.67 15.02 1.18
CA GLY A 94 13.74 15.50 0.15
C GLY A 94 12.33 15.67 0.71
N SER A 95 11.48 16.41 0.00
CA SER A 95 10.07 16.64 0.35
C SER A 95 9.39 15.37 0.88
N VAL A 96 8.52 15.53 1.89
CA VAL A 96 7.73 14.42 2.44
C VAL A 96 7.02 13.68 1.31
N GLU A 97 7.14 12.35 1.28
CA GLU A 97 6.43 11.53 0.30
C GLU A 97 4.94 11.53 0.62
N ILE A 98 4.13 12.00 -0.30
CA ILE A 98 2.67 11.99 -0.19
C ILE A 98 2.11 11.19 -1.35
N THR A 99 1.66 9.97 -1.05
CA THR A 99 1.13 9.01 -2.01
C THR A 99 -0.39 9.00 -2.00
N ILE A 100 -1.00 8.84 -3.18
CA ILE A 100 -2.41 8.48 -3.33
C ILE A 100 -2.57 7.30 -4.26
N GLU A 101 -3.41 6.34 -3.87
CA GLU A 101 -3.83 5.24 -4.73
C GLU A 101 -4.95 5.68 -5.66
N CYS A 102 -4.81 5.36 -6.94
CA CYS A 102 -5.77 5.65 -7.98
C CYS A 102 -6.07 4.40 -8.81
N ASN A 103 -7.34 4.18 -9.10
CA ASN A 103 -7.71 3.23 -10.14
C ASN A 103 -7.87 3.94 -11.48
N PRO A 104 -7.42 3.33 -12.59
CA PRO A 104 -7.62 3.88 -13.93
C PRO A 104 -9.08 4.27 -14.18
N GLY A 105 -9.30 5.43 -14.78
CA GLY A 105 -10.62 5.98 -15.05
C GLY A 105 -11.30 6.72 -13.88
N THR A 106 -10.74 6.70 -12.65
CA THR A 106 -11.30 7.42 -11.50
C THR A 106 -10.65 8.79 -11.27
N ALA A 107 -9.52 9.06 -11.93
CA ALA A 107 -8.80 10.33 -11.85
C ALA A 107 -8.39 10.78 -13.26
N GLY A 108 -9.14 11.72 -13.82
CA GLY A 108 -8.80 12.42 -15.05
C GLY A 108 -7.76 13.53 -14.82
N GLU A 109 -7.30 14.17 -15.90
CA GLU A 109 -6.24 15.18 -15.88
C GLU A 109 -6.50 16.33 -14.90
N GLU A 110 -7.73 16.84 -14.83
CA GLU A 110 -8.11 17.90 -13.90
C GLU A 110 -7.89 17.49 -12.43
N LYS A 111 -8.32 16.28 -12.07
CA LYS A 111 -8.15 15.74 -10.71
C LYS A 111 -6.69 15.48 -10.39
N LEU A 112 -5.93 14.92 -11.31
CA LEU A 112 -4.49 14.69 -11.17
C LEU A 112 -3.70 16.00 -11.05
N SER A 113 -4.06 17.03 -11.84
CA SER A 113 -3.49 18.37 -11.71
C SER A 113 -3.75 18.98 -10.35
N TYR A 114 -4.97 18.82 -9.83
CA TYR A 114 -5.30 19.26 -8.47
C TYR A 114 -4.48 18.52 -7.40
N TYR A 115 -4.32 17.21 -7.54
CA TYR A 115 -3.48 16.42 -6.61
C TYR A 115 -2.04 16.93 -6.56
N ARG A 116 -1.45 17.23 -7.73
CA ARG A 116 -0.12 17.86 -7.80
C ARG A 116 -0.10 19.20 -7.08
N LYS A 117 -1.10 20.06 -7.34
CA LYS A 117 -1.20 21.40 -6.73
C LYS A 117 -1.26 21.34 -5.20
N ILE A 118 -1.96 20.38 -4.64
CA ILE A 118 -2.05 20.20 -3.18
C ILE A 118 -0.85 19.44 -2.59
N GLY A 119 0.17 19.10 -3.39
CA GLY A 119 1.44 18.54 -2.96
C GLY A 119 1.50 17.03 -2.88
N ILE A 120 0.55 16.29 -3.46
CA ILE A 120 0.72 14.86 -3.71
C ILE A 120 1.82 14.71 -4.75
N ASN A 121 2.86 13.93 -4.42
CA ASN A 121 4.06 13.81 -5.25
C ASN A 121 4.34 12.37 -5.71
N ARG A 122 3.56 11.39 -5.26
CA ARG A 122 3.62 10.00 -5.71
C ARG A 122 2.23 9.45 -6.00
N LEU A 123 2.08 8.74 -7.13
CA LEU A 123 0.86 8.01 -7.48
C LEU A 123 1.09 6.51 -7.42
N SER A 124 0.10 5.75 -6.95
CA SER A 124 0.03 4.30 -7.11
C SER A 124 -1.16 3.96 -7.99
N LEU A 125 -0.91 3.37 -9.17
CA LEU A 125 -1.93 3.05 -10.16
C LEU A 125 -2.22 1.56 -10.18
N GLY A 126 -3.43 1.17 -9.82
CA GLY A 126 -3.87 -0.23 -9.76
C GLY A 126 -4.20 -0.79 -11.14
N LEU A 127 -3.19 -1.16 -11.94
CA LEU A 127 -3.39 -1.78 -13.26
C LEU A 127 -3.76 -3.25 -13.16
N GLN A 128 -2.99 -4.03 -12.46
CA GLN A 128 -3.02 -5.48 -12.25
C GLN A 128 -2.55 -6.32 -13.46
N SER A 129 -3.01 -6.05 -14.67
CA SER A 129 -2.59 -6.72 -15.90
C SER A 129 -2.74 -5.79 -17.12
N ALA A 130 -1.91 -5.97 -18.13
CA ALA A 130 -2.06 -5.33 -19.43
C ALA A 130 -2.93 -6.16 -20.42
N ASP A 131 -3.41 -7.34 -20.01
CA ASP A 131 -4.37 -8.14 -20.80
C ASP A 131 -5.81 -7.87 -20.34
N ASN A 132 -6.63 -7.33 -21.22
CA ASN A 132 -8.03 -6.97 -20.91
C ASN A 132 -8.87 -8.20 -20.51
N ARG A 133 -8.52 -9.41 -20.93
CA ARG A 133 -9.21 -10.66 -20.50
C ARG A 133 -8.92 -10.97 -19.03
N GLU A 134 -7.67 -10.78 -18.61
CA GLU A 134 -7.27 -10.94 -17.21
C GLU A 134 -7.94 -9.86 -16.34
N LEU A 135 -8.04 -8.61 -16.81
CA LEU A 135 -8.78 -7.55 -16.10
C LEU A 135 -10.26 -7.88 -15.93
N VAL A 136 -10.91 -8.40 -16.96
CA VAL A 136 -12.32 -8.86 -16.86
C VAL A 136 -12.46 -9.99 -15.86
N LEU A 137 -11.55 -10.97 -15.87
CA LEU A 137 -11.53 -12.08 -14.92
C LEU A 137 -11.42 -11.61 -13.47
N LEU A 138 -10.55 -10.63 -13.21
CA LEU A 138 -10.37 -10.00 -11.91
C LEU A 138 -11.59 -9.17 -11.46
N GLY A 139 -12.53 -8.89 -12.35
CA GLY A 139 -13.66 -8.01 -12.10
C GLY A 139 -13.30 -6.53 -12.13
N ARG A 140 -12.17 -6.17 -12.78
CA ARG A 140 -11.78 -4.77 -12.98
C ARG A 140 -12.74 -4.09 -13.96
N ILE A 141 -12.99 -2.80 -13.72
CA ILE A 141 -13.91 -2.00 -14.55
C ILE A 141 -13.17 -1.21 -15.65
N HIS A 142 -11.84 -1.15 -15.58
CA HIS A 142 -11.00 -0.47 -16.55
C HIS A 142 -10.37 -1.45 -17.54
N THR A 143 -9.90 -0.92 -18.65
CA THR A 143 -9.10 -1.62 -19.66
C THR A 143 -7.65 -1.10 -19.65
N TRP A 144 -6.78 -1.80 -20.39
CA TRP A 144 -5.41 -1.33 -20.65
C TRP A 144 -5.38 0.07 -21.25
N GLU A 145 -6.28 0.36 -22.19
CA GLU A 145 -6.37 1.65 -22.85
C GLU A 145 -6.76 2.76 -21.86
N ALA A 146 -7.73 2.52 -20.98
CA ALA A 146 -8.12 3.47 -19.93
C ALA A 146 -6.98 3.70 -18.93
N PHE A 147 -6.17 2.67 -18.64
CA PHE A 147 -4.96 2.84 -17.85
C PHE A 147 -3.94 3.74 -18.55
N LEU A 148 -3.68 3.53 -19.85
CA LEU A 148 -2.76 4.38 -20.62
C LEU A 148 -3.20 5.85 -20.62
N GLU A 149 -4.48 6.11 -20.78
CA GLU A 149 -5.02 7.48 -20.69
C GLU A 149 -4.71 8.11 -19.32
N THR A 150 -4.98 7.39 -18.24
CA THR A 150 -4.69 7.87 -16.87
C THR A 150 -3.18 8.07 -16.65
N TYR A 151 -2.35 7.13 -17.09
CA TYR A 151 -0.90 7.20 -16.96
C TYR A 151 -0.32 8.42 -17.72
N HIS A 152 -0.71 8.61 -18.96
CA HIS A 152 -0.26 9.74 -19.76
C HIS A 152 -0.75 11.08 -19.22
N ALA A 153 -1.99 11.15 -18.72
CA ALA A 153 -2.50 12.33 -18.04
C ALA A 153 -1.66 12.65 -16.79
N ALA A 154 -1.30 11.63 -15.98
CA ALA A 154 -0.44 11.81 -14.82
C ALA A 154 0.95 12.35 -15.19
N ARG A 155 1.56 11.82 -16.25
CA ARG A 155 2.83 12.35 -16.78
C ARG A 155 2.69 13.78 -17.29
N HIS A 156 1.62 14.08 -18.02
CA HIS A 156 1.37 15.41 -18.58
C HIS A 156 1.26 16.48 -17.49
N VAL A 157 0.57 16.19 -16.38
CA VAL A 157 0.47 17.12 -15.25
C VAL A 157 1.71 17.13 -14.32
N GLY A 158 2.77 16.38 -14.67
CA GLY A 158 4.08 16.45 -14.03
C GLY A 158 4.33 15.48 -12.89
N PHE A 159 3.63 14.35 -12.79
CA PHE A 159 4.04 13.27 -11.89
C PHE A 159 5.29 12.58 -12.42
N THR A 160 6.34 12.53 -11.61
CA THR A 160 7.64 11.89 -11.89
C THR A 160 7.93 10.71 -10.97
N ASN A 161 7.00 10.37 -10.10
CA ASN A 161 7.07 9.20 -9.22
C ASN A 161 5.74 8.44 -9.29
N ILE A 162 5.69 7.43 -10.15
CA ILE A 162 4.50 6.61 -10.38
C ILE A 162 4.82 5.15 -10.12
N ASN A 163 4.03 4.55 -9.24
CA ASN A 163 3.98 3.12 -9.06
C ASN A 163 2.88 2.52 -9.93
N ILE A 164 3.13 1.34 -10.48
CA ILE A 164 2.14 0.51 -11.17
C ILE A 164 2.01 -0.82 -10.40
N ASP A 165 0.81 -1.11 -9.92
CA ASP A 165 0.52 -2.38 -9.26
C ASP A 165 0.19 -3.44 -10.31
N LEU A 166 0.87 -4.59 -10.23
CA LEU A 166 0.71 -5.75 -11.09
C LEU A 166 0.45 -7.00 -10.27
N MET A 167 -0.29 -7.93 -10.85
CA MET A 167 -0.63 -9.20 -10.20
C MET A 167 -0.30 -10.38 -11.11
N SER A 168 0.60 -11.24 -10.65
CA SER A 168 0.93 -12.53 -11.27
C SER A 168 0.13 -13.68 -10.67
N GLY A 169 0.23 -14.84 -11.25
CA GLY A 169 -0.45 -16.04 -10.74
C GLY A 169 -1.96 -16.06 -11.00
N LEU A 170 -2.45 -15.28 -11.95
CA LEU A 170 -3.88 -15.21 -12.27
C LEU A 170 -4.38 -16.49 -12.91
N PRO A 171 -5.66 -16.88 -12.70
CA PRO A 171 -6.25 -18.04 -13.35
C PRO A 171 -6.08 -18.00 -14.88
N GLY A 172 -5.50 -19.04 -15.44
CA GLY A 172 -5.19 -19.15 -16.87
C GLY A 172 -3.99 -18.34 -17.35
N GLN A 173 -3.31 -17.61 -16.47
CA GLN A 173 -2.11 -16.86 -16.82
C GLN A 173 -0.93 -17.80 -17.03
N SER A 174 -0.15 -17.57 -18.08
CA SER A 174 1.10 -18.26 -18.35
C SER A 174 2.31 -17.36 -18.10
N VAL A 175 3.49 -17.94 -17.95
CA VAL A 175 4.75 -17.17 -17.87
C VAL A 175 4.88 -16.21 -19.04
N VAL A 176 4.54 -16.65 -20.26
CA VAL A 176 4.61 -15.83 -21.48
C VAL A 176 3.63 -14.65 -21.43
N SER A 177 2.38 -14.87 -20.97
CA SER A 177 1.40 -13.78 -20.85
C SER A 177 1.81 -12.77 -19.75
N TRP A 178 2.38 -13.24 -18.66
CA TRP A 178 2.94 -12.40 -17.62
C TRP A 178 4.11 -11.55 -18.13
N GLU A 179 5.08 -12.15 -18.82
CA GLU A 179 6.19 -11.42 -19.42
C GLU A 179 5.72 -10.33 -20.40
N ARG A 180 4.67 -10.60 -21.16
CA ARG A 180 4.07 -9.60 -22.07
C ARG A 180 3.51 -8.41 -21.29
N THR A 181 2.85 -8.64 -20.16
CA THR A 181 2.39 -7.57 -19.27
C THR A 181 3.58 -6.75 -18.77
N LEU A 182 4.66 -7.39 -18.29
CA LEU A 182 5.86 -6.69 -17.86
C LEU A 182 6.48 -5.84 -18.98
N ASP A 183 6.62 -6.39 -20.20
CA ASP A 183 7.19 -5.67 -21.34
C ASP A 183 6.37 -4.41 -21.69
N GLN A 184 5.04 -4.52 -21.71
CA GLN A 184 4.16 -3.38 -21.97
C GLN A 184 4.27 -2.29 -20.91
N VAL A 185 4.35 -2.68 -19.63
CA VAL A 185 4.48 -1.74 -18.51
C VAL A 185 5.86 -1.10 -18.48
N LEU A 186 6.93 -1.87 -18.70
CA LEU A 186 8.30 -1.36 -18.73
C LEU A 186 8.54 -0.38 -19.87
N ALA A 187 7.85 -0.53 -21.00
CA ALA A 187 7.88 0.45 -22.11
C ALA A 187 7.35 1.84 -21.72
N LEU A 188 6.61 1.97 -20.62
CA LEU A 188 6.13 3.24 -20.07
C LEU A 188 7.16 3.91 -19.14
N GLU A 189 8.26 3.22 -18.82
CA GLU A 189 9.36 3.70 -17.96
C GLU A 189 8.93 4.19 -16.57
N PRO A 190 8.09 3.45 -15.82
CA PRO A 190 7.70 3.85 -14.47
C PRO A 190 8.93 3.88 -13.53
N GLU A 191 8.81 4.60 -12.42
CA GLU A 191 9.84 4.65 -11.39
C GLU A 191 9.74 3.51 -10.39
N HIS A 192 8.54 2.93 -10.24
CA HIS A 192 8.25 1.91 -9.26
C HIS A 192 7.24 0.89 -9.81
N ILE A 193 7.42 -0.39 -9.47
CA ILE A 193 6.46 -1.46 -9.77
C ILE A 193 6.27 -2.29 -8.50
N SER A 194 5.00 -2.50 -8.14
CA SER A 194 4.59 -3.50 -7.16
C SER A 194 4.09 -4.73 -7.92
N ALA A 195 4.78 -5.86 -7.79
CA ALA A 195 4.41 -7.11 -8.45
C ALA A 195 4.06 -8.15 -7.39
N TYR A 196 2.77 -8.37 -7.18
CA TYR A 196 2.24 -9.33 -6.23
C TYR A 196 1.83 -10.62 -6.91
N SER A 197 2.03 -11.77 -6.25
CA SER A 197 1.33 -13.00 -6.64
C SER A 197 -0.09 -12.98 -6.09
N LEU A 198 -1.05 -13.46 -6.87
CA LEU A 198 -2.43 -13.61 -6.42
C LEU A 198 -2.48 -14.54 -5.20
N ILE A 199 -3.12 -14.06 -4.14
CA ILE A 199 -3.48 -14.87 -2.97
C ILE A 199 -5.00 -15.05 -3.00
N ILE A 200 -5.45 -16.28 -2.78
CA ILE A 200 -6.87 -16.62 -2.75
C ILE A 200 -7.38 -16.46 -1.30
N GLU A 201 -7.91 -15.29 -1.00
CA GLU A 201 -8.37 -14.94 0.35
C GLU A 201 -9.76 -15.49 0.63
N GLU A 202 -9.93 -16.07 1.83
CA GLU A 202 -11.23 -16.57 2.30
C GLU A 202 -12.26 -15.44 2.35
N GLY A 203 -13.50 -15.74 1.99
CA GLY A 203 -14.56 -14.74 1.91
C GLY A 203 -14.69 -14.02 0.57
N THR A 204 -13.74 -14.20 -0.34
CA THR A 204 -13.79 -13.60 -1.68
C THR A 204 -14.51 -14.51 -2.69
N PRO A 205 -15.06 -13.94 -3.80
CA PRO A 205 -15.58 -14.76 -4.91
C PRO A 205 -14.50 -15.70 -5.50
N PHE A 206 -13.23 -15.28 -5.52
CA PHE A 206 -12.13 -16.12 -5.98
C PHE A 206 -11.91 -17.33 -5.09
N TYR A 207 -12.03 -17.20 -3.78
CA TYR A 207 -11.94 -18.34 -2.87
C TYR A 207 -12.99 -19.39 -3.20
N THR A 208 -14.26 -18.98 -3.36
CA THR A 208 -15.33 -19.90 -3.73
C THR A 208 -15.03 -20.64 -5.04
N ARG A 209 -14.40 -19.96 -6.01
CA ARG A 209 -14.14 -20.48 -7.35
C ARG A 209 -12.86 -21.31 -7.43
N TYR A 210 -11.80 -20.94 -6.73
CA TYR A 210 -10.46 -21.49 -6.94
C TYR A 210 -9.85 -22.23 -5.74
N ARG A 211 -10.53 -22.30 -4.58
CA ARG A 211 -10.04 -23.04 -3.40
C ARG A 211 -9.70 -24.50 -3.65
N LYS A 212 -10.30 -25.12 -4.68
CA LYS A 212 -9.97 -26.50 -5.07
C LYS A 212 -8.55 -26.58 -5.64
N ASP A 213 -8.19 -25.62 -6.47
CA ASP A 213 -6.87 -25.54 -7.09
C ASP A 213 -5.79 -25.27 -6.06
N GLU A 214 -6.05 -24.42 -5.04
CA GLU A 214 -5.11 -24.22 -3.93
C GLU A 214 -4.87 -25.52 -3.15
N LYS A 215 -5.94 -26.27 -2.85
CA LYS A 215 -5.78 -27.57 -2.19
C LYS A 215 -4.97 -28.57 -3.01
N LEU A 216 -5.10 -28.58 -4.33
CA LEU A 216 -4.28 -29.40 -5.20
C LEU A 216 -2.80 -28.98 -5.10
N ARG A 217 -2.50 -27.70 -5.13
CA ARG A 217 -1.15 -27.17 -4.94
C ARG A 217 -0.55 -27.59 -3.58
N ASP A 218 -1.30 -27.44 -2.48
CA ASP A 218 -0.86 -27.84 -1.14
C ASP A 218 -0.54 -29.35 -1.03
N GLN A 219 -1.16 -30.15 -1.90
CA GLN A 219 -0.92 -31.59 -2.02
C GLN A 219 0.21 -31.93 -3.00
N GLY A 220 0.80 -30.92 -3.66
CA GLY A 220 1.80 -31.11 -4.71
C GLY A 220 1.21 -31.63 -6.02
N GLU A 221 -0.11 -31.45 -6.23
CA GLU A 221 -0.82 -31.81 -7.44
C GLU A 221 -0.99 -30.61 -8.38
N GLU A 222 -1.15 -30.88 -9.68
CA GLU A 222 -1.36 -29.82 -10.66
C GLU A 222 -2.76 -29.20 -10.54
N PRO A 223 -2.87 -27.86 -10.44
CA PRO A 223 -4.15 -27.16 -10.43
C PRO A 223 -4.81 -27.19 -11.82
N GLU A 224 -6.13 -27.03 -11.86
CA GLU A 224 -6.88 -27.04 -13.11
C GLU A 224 -6.90 -25.67 -13.82
N LEU A 225 -7.00 -24.58 -13.04
CA LEU A 225 -7.23 -23.22 -13.53
C LEU A 225 -6.13 -22.23 -13.08
N LEU A 226 -5.62 -22.39 -11.88
CA LEU A 226 -4.49 -21.58 -11.40
C LEU A 226 -3.18 -22.06 -12.05
N PRO A 227 -2.18 -21.17 -12.23
CA PRO A 227 -0.85 -21.61 -12.64
C PRO A 227 -0.27 -22.61 -11.63
N SER A 228 0.59 -23.54 -12.11
CA SER A 228 1.32 -24.42 -11.20
C SER A 228 2.30 -23.61 -10.34
N GLU A 229 2.72 -24.19 -9.22
CA GLU A 229 3.72 -23.59 -8.34
C GLU A 229 5.04 -23.29 -9.07
N GLU A 230 5.42 -24.18 -10.01
CA GLU A 230 6.59 -23.96 -10.85
C GLU A 230 6.41 -22.77 -11.80
N ALA A 231 5.23 -22.61 -12.39
CA ALA A 231 4.95 -21.45 -13.24
C ALA A 231 4.99 -20.14 -12.44
N GLU A 232 4.47 -20.13 -11.21
CA GLU A 232 4.56 -18.95 -10.34
C GLU A 232 6.01 -18.61 -9.95
N ARG A 233 6.83 -19.61 -9.63
CA ARG A 233 8.26 -19.40 -9.38
C ARG A 233 8.97 -18.80 -10.59
N GLN A 234 8.64 -19.28 -11.79
CA GLN A 234 9.18 -18.73 -13.03
C GLN A 234 8.71 -17.28 -13.25
N MET A 235 7.42 -16.98 -13.02
CA MET A 235 6.90 -15.61 -13.12
C MET A 235 7.67 -14.66 -12.15
N TYR A 236 7.90 -15.09 -10.92
CA TYR A 236 8.65 -14.33 -9.94
C TYR A 236 10.10 -14.08 -10.38
N ALA A 237 10.81 -15.12 -10.82
CA ALA A 237 12.18 -15.01 -11.30
C ALA A 237 12.28 -14.10 -12.54
N ARG A 238 11.36 -14.25 -13.49
CA ARG A 238 11.31 -13.42 -14.71
C ARG A 238 10.98 -11.96 -14.38
N THR A 239 10.18 -11.71 -13.35
CA THR A 239 9.91 -10.34 -12.88
C THR A 239 11.21 -9.67 -12.43
N GLU A 240 11.98 -10.31 -11.55
CA GLU A 240 13.23 -9.75 -11.06
C GLU A 240 14.24 -9.50 -12.19
N GLU A 241 14.41 -10.47 -13.09
CA GLU A 241 15.32 -10.38 -14.22
C GLU A 241 14.96 -9.20 -15.15
N LYS A 242 13.72 -9.13 -15.61
CA LYS A 242 13.26 -8.06 -16.52
C LYS A 242 13.32 -6.67 -15.88
N LEU A 243 12.94 -6.55 -14.63
CA LEU A 243 12.98 -5.26 -13.94
C LEU A 243 14.42 -4.79 -13.71
N LEU A 244 15.32 -5.70 -13.37
CA LEU A 244 16.74 -5.39 -13.22
C LEU A 244 17.35 -4.91 -14.53
N GLU A 245 17.03 -5.53 -15.67
CA GLU A 245 17.47 -5.09 -17.01
C GLU A 245 17.04 -3.64 -17.34
N HIS A 246 15.94 -3.16 -16.72
CA HIS A 246 15.44 -1.79 -16.84
C HIS A 246 15.87 -0.85 -15.70
N GLY A 247 16.87 -1.26 -14.91
CA GLY A 247 17.43 -0.45 -13.82
C GLY A 247 16.50 -0.32 -12.60
N MET A 248 15.57 -1.25 -12.44
CA MET A 248 14.69 -1.33 -11.28
C MET A 248 15.17 -2.46 -10.37
N TYR A 249 15.44 -2.13 -9.11
CA TYR A 249 15.97 -3.06 -8.13
C TYR A 249 14.89 -3.47 -7.15
N ARG A 250 14.81 -4.76 -6.85
CA ARG A 250 13.98 -5.24 -5.77
C ARG A 250 14.54 -4.73 -4.44
N TYR A 251 13.75 -4.01 -3.65
CA TYR A 251 14.18 -3.53 -2.34
C TYR A 251 13.46 -4.25 -1.19
N GLU A 252 12.32 -4.89 -1.48
CA GLU A 252 11.61 -5.81 -0.59
C GLU A 252 10.89 -6.89 -1.43
N ILE A 253 10.13 -7.79 -0.82
CA ILE A 253 9.60 -9.03 -1.43
C ILE A 253 8.86 -8.78 -2.76
N SER A 254 7.99 -7.77 -2.82
CA SER A 254 7.08 -7.52 -3.95
C SER A 254 7.31 -6.19 -4.65
N ASN A 255 8.20 -5.34 -4.14
CA ASN A 255 8.38 -3.98 -4.65
C ASN A 255 9.76 -3.76 -5.27
N TYR A 256 9.72 -3.12 -6.44
CA TYR A 256 10.87 -2.82 -7.27
C TYR A 256 10.88 -1.34 -7.62
N ALA A 257 12.04 -0.71 -7.59
CA ALA A 257 12.17 0.71 -7.87
C ALA A 257 13.48 1.06 -8.57
N LYS A 258 13.45 2.13 -9.35
CA LYS A 258 14.68 2.83 -9.75
C LYS A 258 15.35 3.43 -8.52
N PRO A 259 16.68 3.65 -8.53
CA PRO A 259 17.38 4.26 -7.41
C PRO A 259 16.73 5.58 -6.96
N GLY A 260 16.42 5.70 -5.67
CA GLY A 260 15.79 6.87 -5.08
C GLY A 260 14.25 6.90 -5.14
N PHE A 261 13.59 5.87 -5.70
CA PHE A 261 12.14 5.80 -5.85
C PHE A 261 11.46 4.66 -5.04
N ALA A 262 12.19 4.00 -4.14
CA ALA A 262 11.56 3.09 -3.19
C ALA A 262 10.47 3.83 -2.39
N CYS A 263 9.33 3.19 -2.16
CA CYS A 263 8.24 3.77 -1.39
C CYS A 263 8.65 3.92 0.07
N ARG A 264 8.81 5.16 0.54
CA ARG A 264 9.26 5.44 1.91
C ARG A 264 8.26 4.93 2.95
N HIS A 265 7.00 5.10 2.69
CA HIS A 265 5.93 4.65 3.57
C HIS A 265 5.97 3.12 3.77
N ASN A 266 6.11 2.34 2.68
CA ASN A 266 6.21 0.89 2.79
C ASN A 266 7.52 0.46 3.49
N ASP A 267 8.64 1.10 3.17
CA ASP A 267 9.92 0.78 3.82
C ASP A 267 9.91 1.12 5.31
N GLY A 268 9.16 2.13 5.72
CA GLY A 268 8.95 2.49 7.12
C GLY A 268 8.30 1.38 7.94
N TYR A 269 7.32 0.67 7.40
CA TYR A 269 6.75 -0.50 8.07
C TYR A 269 7.79 -1.59 8.33
N TRP A 270 8.68 -1.83 7.37
CA TRP A 270 9.72 -2.86 7.48
C TRP A 270 10.88 -2.45 8.40
N THR A 271 11.07 -1.16 8.61
CA THR A 271 12.10 -0.61 9.51
C THR A 271 11.57 -0.24 10.89
N GLY A 272 10.26 -0.39 11.10
CA GLY A 272 9.62 -0.14 12.39
C GLY A 272 9.49 1.35 12.74
N VAL A 273 9.30 2.21 11.73
CA VAL A 273 8.85 3.58 11.94
C VAL A 273 7.45 3.57 12.52
N TRP A 274 7.17 4.45 13.47
CA TRP A 274 5.82 4.56 14.00
C TRP A 274 4.86 5.15 12.97
N TYR A 275 3.63 4.65 12.98
CA TYR A 275 2.61 5.12 12.06
C TYR A 275 1.27 5.35 12.76
N ALA A 276 0.56 6.38 12.32
CA ALA A 276 -0.81 6.69 12.72
C ALA A 276 -1.75 6.41 11.53
N GLY A 277 -2.66 5.46 11.72
CA GLY A 277 -3.72 5.16 10.76
C GLY A 277 -5.00 5.89 11.14
N PHE A 278 -5.59 6.57 10.16
CA PHE A 278 -6.86 7.25 10.26
C PHE A 278 -7.88 6.63 9.32
N GLY A 279 -9.11 6.55 9.77
CA GLY A 279 -10.21 6.00 8.99
C GLY A 279 -10.64 4.59 9.44
N LEU A 280 -11.65 4.08 8.76
CA LEU A 280 -12.31 2.81 9.05
C LEU A 280 -11.30 1.65 8.97
N GLY A 281 -11.18 0.85 10.03
CA GLY A 281 -10.28 -0.31 10.10
C GLY A 281 -8.79 0.04 10.03
N ALA A 282 -8.40 1.30 10.05
CA ALA A 282 -7.00 1.70 9.95
C ALA A 282 -6.21 1.27 11.19
N SER A 283 -5.02 0.72 10.96
CA SER A 283 -4.11 0.29 12.03
C SER A 283 -3.08 1.38 12.34
N SER A 284 -2.64 1.41 13.59
CA SER A 284 -1.59 2.30 14.09
C SER A 284 -0.59 1.54 14.93
N LEU A 285 0.64 2.03 14.99
CA LEU A 285 1.67 1.61 15.93
C LEU A 285 2.30 2.83 16.57
N LEU A 286 1.91 3.13 17.79
CA LEU A 286 2.37 4.29 18.55
C LEU A 286 2.65 3.91 19.99
N ASN A 287 3.71 4.49 20.57
CA ASN A 287 4.05 4.28 21.99
C ASN A 287 4.06 2.81 22.40
N HIS A 288 4.68 1.95 21.59
CA HIS A 288 4.75 0.50 21.82
C HIS A 288 3.38 -0.20 21.90
N THR A 289 2.37 0.38 21.26
CA THR A 289 1.02 -0.19 21.21
C THR A 289 0.52 -0.21 19.78
N ARG A 290 0.10 -1.38 19.32
CA ARG A 290 -0.65 -1.53 18.07
C ARG A 290 -2.12 -1.39 18.39
N TYR A 291 -2.85 -0.66 17.56
CA TYR A 291 -4.30 -0.59 17.66
C TYR A 291 -4.93 -0.40 16.30
N ARG A 292 -6.19 -0.76 16.21
CA ARG A 292 -6.99 -0.75 14.99
C ARG A 292 -8.32 -0.04 15.24
N ASN A 293 -8.74 0.79 14.30
CA ASN A 293 -10.04 1.43 14.36
C ASN A 293 -11.15 0.42 14.09
N THR A 294 -12.40 0.79 14.47
CA THR A 294 -13.58 0.00 14.12
C THR A 294 -13.68 -0.25 12.62
N GLU A 295 -14.16 -1.43 12.25
CA GLU A 295 -14.50 -1.79 10.87
C GLU A 295 -15.99 -1.52 10.54
N HIS A 296 -16.77 -1.04 11.50
CA HIS A 296 -18.19 -0.77 11.35
C HIS A 296 -18.44 0.68 10.95
N MET A 297 -18.92 0.88 9.72
CA MET A 297 -19.12 2.21 9.14
C MET A 297 -20.05 3.08 10.00
N GLU A 298 -21.16 2.55 10.49
CA GLU A 298 -22.13 3.30 11.29
C GLU A 298 -21.50 3.82 12.60
N GLU A 299 -20.72 2.98 13.27
CA GLU A 299 -19.98 3.37 14.48
C GLU A 299 -18.98 4.47 14.17
N TYR A 300 -18.22 4.31 13.08
CA TYR A 300 -17.21 5.30 12.68
C TYR A 300 -17.84 6.66 12.36
N LEU A 301 -18.96 6.69 11.65
CA LEU A 301 -19.63 7.93 11.25
C LEU A 301 -20.28 8.67 12.42
N THR A 302 -20.81 7.95 13.40
CA THR A 302 -21.60 8.51 14.49
C THR A 302 -20.82 8.79 15.78
N ALA A 303 -19.70 8.10 15.97
CA ALA A 303 -18.89 8.27 17.17
C ALA A 303 -18.23 9.66 17.23
N ALA A 304 -18.18 10.25 18.42
CA ALA A 304 -17.25 11.32 18.70
C ALA A 304 -15.81 10.78 18.67
N PRO A 305 -14.81 11.59 18.29
CA PRO A 305 -13.41 11.13 18.21
C PRO A 305 -12.90 10.48 19.50
N GLU A 306 -13.32 10.95 20.64
CA GLU A 306 -12.97 10.38 21.95
C GLU A 306 -13.61 9.00 22.16
N GLN A 307 -14.75 8.74 21.53
CA GLN A 307 -15.46 7.44 21.57
C GLN A 307 -14.80 6.41 20.62
N LEU A 308 -14.14 6.84 19.56
CA LEU A 308 -13.39 5.92 18.67
C LEU A 308 -12.31 5.14 19.42
N ALA A 309 -11.74 5.73 20.47
CA ALA A 309 -10.80 5.01 21.32
C ALA A 309 -11.42 3.79 22.01
N GLY A 310 -12.73 3.79 22.26
CA GLY A 310 -13.48 2.64 22.83
C GLY A 310 -13.73 1.50 21.84
N TYR A 311 -13.66 1.77 20.55
CA TYR A 311 -13.82 0.75 19.49
C TYR A 311 -12.48 0.20 18.99
N ARG A 312 -11.37 0.77 19.44
CA ARG A 312 -10.03 0.33 19.01
C ARG A 312 -9.63 -0.95 19.71
N GLU A 313 -9.27 -1.94 18.93
CA GLU A 313 -8.51 -3.08 19.43
C GLU A 313 -7.08 -2.60 19.70
N ALA A 314 -6.62 -2.74 20.95
CA ALA A 314 -5.29 -2.30 21.37
C ALA A 314 -4.47 -3.47 21.91
N GLU A 315 -3.26 -3.63 21.38
CA GLU A 315 -2.29 -4.64 21.75
C GLU A 315 -0.98 -3.94 22.18
N PRO A 316 -0.68 -3.87 23.47
CA PRO A 316 0.62 -3.43 23.94
C PRO A 316 1.71 -4.42 23.53
N LEU A 317 2.77 -3.94 22.90
CA LEU A 317 3.92 -4.74 22.51
C LEU A 317 4.94 -4.78 23.62
N THR A 318 5.39 -5.98 23.98
CA THR A 318 6.55 -6.14 24.85
C THR A 318 7.84 -5.88 24.06
N GLN A 319 8.95 -5.71 24.77
CA GLN A 319 10.24 -5.59 24.10
C GLN A 319 10.60 -6.84 23.28
N ASN A 320 10.15 -8.02 23.68
CA ASN A 320 10.34 -9.25 22.91
C ASN A 320 9.54 -9.22 21.61
N ASP A 321 8.27 -8.81 21.66
CA ASP A 321 7.45 -8.67 20.44
C ASP A 321 8.10 -7.71 19.46
N GLU A 322 8.60 -6.57 19.94
CA GLU A 322 9.30 -5.59 19.08
C GLU A 322 10.62 -6.13 18.50
N MET A 323 11.36 -6.96 19.25
CA MET A 323 12.57 -7.60 18.72
C MET A 323 12.24 -8.64 17.66
N GLU A 324 11.18 -9.44 17.85
CA GLU A 324 10.71 -10.41 16.88
C GLU A 324 10.22 -9.70 15.61
N GLU A 325 9.44 -8.64 15.75
CA GLU A 325 8.97 -7.82 14.61
C GLU A 325 10.13 -7.18 13.85
N PHE A 326 11.12 -6.65 14.55
CA PHE A 326 12.32 -6.10 13.91
C PHE A 326 12.99 -7.13 13.00
N MET A 327 13.06 -8.39 13.45
CA MET A 327 13.65 -9.47 12.66
C MET A 327 12.77 -9.85 11.48
N PHE A 328 11.52 -10.26 11.68
CA PHE A 328 10.74 -10.81 10.58
C PHE A 328 10.27 -9.73 9.58
N LEU A 329 10.03 -8.50 10.02
CA LEU A 329 9.72 -7.39 9.10
C LEU A 329 10.98 -6.92 8.36
N GLY A 330 12.10 -6.79 9.06
CA GLY A 330 13.36 -6.37 8.45
C GLY A 330 13.90 -7.38 7.43
N LEU A 331 13.68 -8.68 7.63
CA LEU A 331 14.06 -9.74 6.69
C LEU A 331 13.22 -9.75 5.40
N ARG A 332 12.14 -8.99 5.32
CA ARG A 332 11.42 -8.75 4.06
C ARG A 332 12.22 -7.87 3.11
N ARG A 333 13.11 -7.04 3.64
CA ARG A 333 13.97 -6.14 2.86
C ARG A 333 15.17 -6.89 2.27
N MET A 334 15.56 -6.53 1.06
CA MET A 334 16.77 -7.09 0.44
C MET A 334 18.05 -6.67 1.17
N ALA A 335 18.02 -5.53 1.86
CA ALA A 335 19.13 -5.08 2.72
C ALA A 335 19.24 -5.89 4.03
N GLY A 336 18.21 -6.70 4.37
CA GLY A 336 18.16 -7.43 5.62
C GLY A 336 18.03 -6.53 6.85
N VAL A 337 18.46 -7.05 7.99
CA VAL A 337 18.42 -6.36 9.28
C VAL A 337 19.81 -5.85 9.69
N SER A 338 19.85 -4.70 10.37
CA SER A 338 21.09 -4.11 10.86
C SER A 338 21.33 -4.49 12.32
N GLU A 339 22.44 -5.18 12.59
CA GLU A 339 22.87 -5.55 13.95
C GLU A 339 23.13 -4.29 14.81
N SER A 340 23.70 -3.26 14.21
CA SER A 340 23.95 -1.99 14.90
C SER A 340 22.67 -1.25 15.29
N GLU A 341 21.66 -1.28 14.43
CA GLU A 341 20.35 -0.68 14.73
C GLU A 341 19.59 -1.50 15.78
N PHE A 342 19.61 -2.82 15.68
CA PHE A 342 19.05 -3.69 16.70
C PHE A 342 19.66 -3.38 18.07
N LYS A 343 20.98 -3.35 18.18
CA LYS A 343 21.68 -3.01 19.42
C LYS A 343 21.35 -1.61 19.93
N LYS A 344 21.26 -0.62 19.03
CA LYS A 344 20.88 0.75 19.38
C LYS A 344 19.47 0.82 19.97
N ARG A 345 18.52 0.08 19.37
CA ARG A 345 17.09 0.10 19.75
C ARG A 345 16.84 -0.69 21.03
N PHE A 346 17.40 -1.89 21.13
CA PHE A 346 17.06 -2.84 22.20
C PHE A 346 18.13 -2.98 23.29
N ARG A 347 19.30 -2.35 23.14
CA ARG A 347 20.46 -2.46 24.07
C ARG A 347 21.01 -3.87 24.23
N ARG A 348 20.70 -4.75 23.28
CA ARG A 348 21.14 -6.14 23.19
C ARG A 348 21.57 -6.42 21.75
N THR A 349 22.45 -7.39 21.54
CA THR A 349 22.79 -7.84 20.18
C THR A 349 21.83 -8.92 19.72
N ILE A 350 21.71 -9.12 18.40
CA ILE A 350 20.91 -10.20 17.81
C ILE A 350 21.40 -11.55 18.34
N ARG A 351 22.73 -11.76 18.45
CA ARG A 351 23.31 -13.00 18.99
C ARG A 351 22.96 -13.25 20.45
N GLU A 352 22.90 -12.22 21.28
CA GLU A 352 22.47 -12.35 22.69
C GLU A 352 21.01 -12.78 22.86
N VAL A 353 20.16 -12.48 21.85
CA VAL A 353 18.73 -12.79 21.89
C VAL A 353 18.44 -14.13 21.21
N TYR A 354 19.01 -14.36 20.03
CA TYR A 354 18.64 -15.49 19.15
C TYR A 354 19.74 -16.56 19.01
N GLY A 355 20.89 -16.37 19.67
CA GLY A 355 22.00 -17.29 19.55
C GLY A 355 22.85 -17.09 18.29
N GLU A 356 23.59 -18.11 17.88
CA GLU A 356 24.36 -18.05 16.63
C GLU A 356 23.43 -18.17 15.44
N ILE A 357 23.42 -17.14 14.60
CA ILE A 357 22.68 -17.11 13.35
C ILE A 357 23.66 -17.46 12.24
N PRO A 358 23.32 -18.37 11.31
CA PRO A 358 24.15 -18.61 10.12
C PRO A 358 24.37 -17.33 9.33
N ASP A 359 25.57 -17.17 8.81
CA ASP A 359 25.94 -16.02 7.97
C ASP A 359 25.12 -16.00 6.67
#